data_8bbb25bc7e683ce456ffc2e2e01450e2
#
_entry.id   8bbb25bc7e683ce456ffc2e2e01450e2
#
_cell.length_a   1.000
_cell.length_b   1.000
_cell.length_c   1.000
_cell.angle_alpha   90.00
_cell.angle_beta   90.00
_cell.angle_gamma   90.00
#
_symmetry.space_group_name_H-M   'P 1'
#
loop_
_entity.id
_entity.type
_entity.pdbx_description
1 polymer ?
#
loop_
_entity_poly.entity_id
_entity_poly.type
_entity_poly.pdbx_seq_one_letter_code
_entity_poly.pdbx_strand_id
1 'polypeptide(L)'
;MHLANFASEVYIIYRKDSFSRMEKSMVDRINANKKITSIFNSEVTDFIGEKKLEKIKVYNNKTKETKDMDMNGCFIAIGKEPQTEIFKGTPLELDGKGYIKTKPDSCLTSVKNVYACGDVTNKKVKQAVFAAGQGCLAAIEIQESFHK
;
A
#
# COMPACT_ATOMS: atom_id res chain seq x y z
N MET A 1 0.75 10.16 -12.77
CA MET A 1 0.24 11.48 -13.23
C MET A 1 0.83 12.65 -12.43
N HIS A 2 0.64 12.72 -11.10
CA HIS A 2 1.12 13.86 -10.29
C HIS A 2 2.64 14.10 -10.44
N LEU A 3 3.45 13.07 -10.36
CA LEU A 3 4.91 13.15 -10.50
C LEU A 3 5.36 13.75 -11.84
N ALA A 4 4.61 13.54 -12.92
CA ALA A 4 4.93 14.09 -14.24
C ALA A 4 4.86 15.65 -14.33
N ASN A 5 4.29 16.30 -13.31
CA ASN A 5 4.30 17.76 -13.20
C ASN A 5 5.66 18.29 -12.70
N PHE A 6 6.45 17.46 -12.02
CA PHE A 6 7.70 17.85 -11.36
C PHE A 6 8.93 17.20 -11.99
N ALA A 7 8.78 15.98 -12.50
CA ALA A 7 9.85 15.21 -13.10
C ALA A 7 9.93 15.45 -14.62
N SER A 8 11.13 15.32 -15.17
CA SER A 8 11.36 15.26 -16.62
C SER A 8 10.80 13.98 -17.23
N GLU A 9 10.99 12.86 -16.52
CA GLU A 9 10.53 11.53 -16.91
C GLU A 9 9.98 10.77 -15.69
N VAL A 10 8.99 9.92 -15.91
CA VAL A 10 8.38 9.05 -14.90
C VAL A 10 8.27 7.65 -15.47
N TYR A 11 8.82 6.68 -14.76
CA TYR A 11 8.71 5.27 -15.11
C TYR A 11 7.72 4.56 -14.17
N ILE A 12 6.76 3.82 -14.72
CA ILE A 12 5.89 2.93 -13.96
C ILE A 12 6.40 1.50 -14.16
N ILE A 13 7.07 0.97 -13.14
CA ILE A 13 7.58 -0.40 -13.17
C ILE A 13 6.51 -1.32 -12.61
N TYR A 14 6.08 -2.30 -13.40
CA TYR A 14 4.97 -3.17 -13.05
C TYR A 14 5.27 -4.63 -13.38
N ARG A 15 5.08 -5.52 -12.39
CA ARG A 15 5.46 -6.94 -12.49
C ARG A 15 4.66 -7.79 -13.46
N LYS A 16 3.49 -7.32 -13.93
CA LYS A 16 2.66 -8.01 -14.91
C LYS A 16 2.84 -7.39 -16.29
N ASP A 17 2.25 -8.02 -17.29
CA ASP A 17 2.28 -7.61 -18.69
C ASP A 17 1.38 -6.42 -19.01
N SER A 18 0.44 -6.10 -18.14
CA SER A 18 -0.55 -5.03 -18.38
C SER A 18 -1.21 -4.56 -17.07
N PHE A 19 -1.82 -3.38 -17.07
CA PHE A 19 -2.55 -2.81 -15.95
C PHE A 19 -3.95 -3.44 -15.78
N SER A 20 -4.01 -4.72 -15.43
CA SER A 20 -5.27 -5.49 -15.34
C SER A 20 -6.26 -5.02 -14.25
N ARG A 21 -5.84 -4.18 -13.30
CA ARG A 21 -6.67 -3.68 -12.18
C ARG A 21 -6.91 -2.18 -12.21
N MET A 22 -6.41 -1.51 -13.23
CA MET A 22 -6.53 -0.06 -13.40
C MET A 22 -7.71 0.25 -14.32
N GLU A 23 -8.45 1.30 -14.03
CA GLU A 23 -9.51 1.77 -14.91
C GLU A 23 -8.95 2.19 -16.27
N LYS A 24 -9.69 1.88 -17.35
CA LYS A 24 -9.28 2.17 -18.72
C LYS A 24 -8.96 3.66 -18.92
N SER A 25 -9.78 4.55 -18.39
CA SER A 25 -9.57 6.00 -18.46
C SER A 25 -8.22 6.44 -17.87
N MET A 26 -7.76 5.80 -16.80
CA MET A 26 -6.46 6.08 -16.22
C MET A 26 -5.32 5.55 -17.10
N VAL A 27 -5.48 4.35 -17.66
CA VAL A 27 -4.50 3.75 -18.59
C VAL A 27 -4.34 4.65 -19.82
N ASP A 28 -5.46 5.11 -20.40
CA ASP A 28 -5.45 6.01 -21.56
C ASP A 28 -4.72 7.32 -21.24
N ARG A 29 -4.95 7.90 -20.07
CA ARG A 29 -4.25 9.11 -19.61
C ARG A 29 -2.76 8.89 -19.39
N ILE A 30 -2.36 7.74 -18.88
CA ILE A 30 -0.94 7.37 -18.72
C ILE A 30 -0.28 7.28 -20.10
N ASN A 31 -0.90 6.55 -21.02
CA ASN A 31 -0.37 6.33 -22.37
C ASN A 31 -0.30 7.63 -23.21
N ALA A 32 -1.21 8.57 -22.96
CA ALA A 32 -1.20 9.88 -23.63
C ALA A 32 -0.12 10.84 -23.10
N ASN A 33 0.45 10.57 -21.93
CA ASN A 33 1.45 11.46 -21.31
C ASN A 33 2.86 11.10 -21.78
N LYS A 34 3.47 11.96 -22.60
CA LYS A 34 4.82 11.77 -23.17
C LYS A 34 5.95 11.62 -22.15
N LYS A 35 5.73 12.07 -20.91
CA LYS A 35 6.71 11.95 -19.82
C LYS A 35 6.61 10.62 -19.07
N ILE A 36 5.58 9.81 -19.33
CA ILE A 36 5.34 8.58 -18.57
C ILE A 36 5.62 7.37 -19.45
N THR A 37 6.53 6.52 -19.00
CA THR A 37 6.86 5.24 -19.65
C THR A 37 6.49 4.09 -18.74
N SER A 38 5.70 3.13 -19.23
CA SER A 38 5.36 1.90 -18.51
C SER A 38 6.34 0.78 -18.86
N ILE A 39 6.96 0.19 -17.84
CA ILE A 39 7.88 -0.95 -17.95
C ILE A 39 7.19 -2.16 -17.33
N PHE A 40 6.65 -3.01 -18.16
CA PHE A 40 5.94 -4.22 -17.76
C PHE A 40 6.87 -5.42 -17.52
N ASN A 41 6.31 -6.47 -16.91
CA ASN A 41 7.02 -7.70 -16.55
C ASN A 41 8.30 -7.43 -15.75
N SER A 42 8.33 -6.37 -14.95
CA SER A 42 9.54 -5.87 -14.32
C SER A 42 9.33 -5.50 -12.87
N GLU A 43 10.39 -5.70 -12.08
CA GLU A 43 10.41 -5.44 -10.63
C GLU A 43 11.72 -4.72 -10.28
N VAL A 44 11.67 -3.80 -9.31
CA VAL A 44 12.88 -3.20 -8.76
C VAL A 44 13.44 -4.17 -7.73
N THR A 45 14.71 -4.55 -7.90
CA THR A 45 15.40 -5.51 -7.03
C THR A 45 16.44 -4.86 -6.12
N ASP A 46 16.91 -3.66 -6.49
CA ASP A 46 17.92 -2.96 -5.68
C ASP A 46 17.87 -1.45 -5.90
N PHE A 47 18.37 -0.71 -4.92
CA PHE A 47 18.49 0.75 -4.89
C PHE A 47 19.95 1.12 -4.66
N ILE A 48 20.52 1.92 -5.54
CA ILE A 48 21.95 2.25 -5.56
C ILE A 48 22.12 3.76 -5.36
N GLY A 49 23.02 4.14 -4.46
CA GLY A 49 23.40 5.51 -4.14
C GLY A 49 23.97 5.62 -2.74
N GLU A 50 24.79 6.63 -2.46
CA GLU A 50 25.38 6.85 -1.14
C GLU A 50 24.52 7.77 -0.27
N LYS A 51 24.34 9.03 -0.69
CA LYS A 51 23.58 10.07 0.05
C LYS A 51 22.17 10.26 -0.51
N LYS A 52 21.94 9.87 -1.73
CA LYS A 52 20.65 9.97 -2.44
C LYS A 52 20.55 8.79 -3.40
N LEU A 53 19.32 8.52 -3.85
CA LEU A 53 19.10 7.54 -4.91
C LEU A 53 19.76 8.04 -6.21
N GLU A 54 20.58 7.20 -6.81
CA GLU A 54 21.27 7.45 -8.08
C GLU A 54 20.79 6.51 -9.16
N LYS A 55 20.60 5.23 -8.81
CA LYS A 55 20.13 4.19 -9.72
C LYS A 55 19.20 3.22 -9.04
N ILE A 56 18.42 2.53 -9.84
CA ILE A 56 17.67 1.34 -9.44
C ILE A 56 18.09 0.16 -10.33
N LYS A 57 18.06 -1.03 -9.76
CA LYS A 57 18.24 -2.27 -10.52
C LYS A 57 16.87 -2.84 -10.85
N VAL A 58 16.60 -3.05 -12.13
CA VAL A 58 15.31 -3.52 -12.65
C VAL A 58 15.49 -4.89 -13.28
N TYR A 59 14.81 -5.89 -12.72
CA TYR A 59 14.76 -7.25 -13.22
C TYR A 59 13.50 -7.46 -14.06
N ASN A 60 13.65 -7.98 -15.27
CA ASN A 60 12.54 -8.39 -16.12
C ASN A 60 12.24 -9.88 -15.89
N ASN A 61 11.06 -10.17 -15.35
CA ASN A 61 10.68 -11.55 -14.99
C ASN A 61 10.34 -12.45 -16.19
N LYS A 62 10.19 -11.87 -17.40
CA LYS A 62 9.93 -12.59 -18.64
C LYS A 62 11.24 -12.91 -19.40
N THR A 63 12.11 -11.91 -19.62
CA THR A 63 13.39 -12.09 -20.30
C THR A 63 14.50 -12.59 -19.37
N LYS A 64 14.31 -12.51 -18.05
CA LYS A 64 15.31 -12.85 -17.00
C LYS A 64 16.53 -11.92 -16.98
N GLU A 65 16.45 -10.80 -17.66
CA GLU A 65 17.50 -9.80 -17.71
C GLU A 65 17.37 -8.78 -16.57
N THR A 66 18.53 -8.30 -16.13
CA THR A 66 18.61 -7.22 -15.14
C THR A 66 19.33 -6.04 -15.77
N LYS A 67 18.81 -4.82 -15.56
CA LYS A 67 19.44 -3.58 -16.01
C LYS A 67 19.43 -2.52 -14.92
N ASP A 68 20.44 -1.67 -14.93
CA ASP A 68 20.51 -0.47 -14.13
C ASP A 68 19.79 0.68 -14.85
N MET A 69 19.07 1.50 -14.09
CA MET A 69 18.42 2.72 -14.58
C MET A 69 18.75 3.88 -13.65
N ASP A 70 19.23 5.00 -14.19
CA ASP A 70 19.49 6.21 -13.43
C ASP A 70 18.16 6.80 -12.92
N MET A 71 18.06 7.04 -11.61
CA MET A 71 16.85 7.54 -10.95
C MET A 71 17.18 8.51 -9.82
N ASN A 72 16.41 9.59 -9.74
CA ASN A 72 16.55 10.58 -8.65
C ASN A 72 15.57 10.32 -7.49
N GLY A 73 14.57 9.47 -7.68
CA GLY A 73 13.58 9.11 -6.68
C GLY A 73 12.77 7.88 -7.08
N CYS A 74 12.29 7.14 -6.11
CA CYS A 74 11.43 5.99 -6.31
C CYS A 74 10.29 5.97 -5.28
N PHE A 75 9.06 5.80 -5.74
CA PHE A 75 7.87 5.60 -4.92
C PHE A 75 7.49 4.12 -4.93
N ILE A 76 7.59 3.48 -3.78
CA ILE A 76 7.20 2.08 -3.64
C ILE A 76 5.70 1.99 -3.40
N ALA A 77 4.96 1.42 -4.37
CA ALA A 77 3.51 1.28 -4.35
C ALA A 77 3.07 -0.17 -4.67
N ILE A 78 3.72 -1.15 -4.04
CA ILE A 78 3.58 -2.59 -4.33
C ILE A 78 2.55 -3.30 -3.45
N GLY A 79 1.90 -2.60 -2.54
CA GLY A 79 0.91 -3.11 -1.61
C GLY A 79 1.14 -2.62 -0.19
N LYS A 80 0.29 -3.10 0.72
CA LYS A 80 0.35 -2.78 2.14
C LYS A 80 0.31 -4.08 2.94
N GLU A 81 1.12 -4.12 3.99
CA GLU A 81 1.10 -5.16 5.01
C GLU A 81 0.81 -4.51 6.36
N PRO A 82 -0.10 -5.08 7.16
CA PRO A 82 -0.39 -4.55 8.48
C PRO A 82 0.78 -4.83 9.44
N GLN A 83 1.14 -3.84 10.27
CA GLN A 83 2.20 -4.00 11.28
C GLN A 83 1.65 -4.70 12.53
N THR A 84 1.29 -5.97 12.40
CA THR A 84 0.63 -6.79 13.42
C THR A 84 1.50 -7.93 13.95
N GLU A 85 2.77 -7.97 13.58
CA GLU A 85 3.73 -9.00 14.04
C GLU A 85 3.78 -9.12 15.57
N ILE A 86 3.68 -7.97 16.28
CA ILE A 86 3.69 -7.91 17.75
C ILE A 86 2.51 -8.63 18.39
N PHE A 87 1.45 -8.91 17.65
CA PHE A 87 0.25 -9.62 18.14
C PHE A 87 0.25 -11.11 17.82
N LYS A 88 1.27 -11.62 17.12
CA LYS A 88 1.38 -13.05 16.85
C LYS A 88 1.49 -13.83 18.16
N GLY A 89 0.71 -14.89 18.28
CA GLY A 89 0.66 -15.72 19.50
C GLY A 89 -0.19 -15.15 20.64
N THR A 90 -0.84 -13.99 20.44
CA THR A 90 -1.85 -13.46 21.38
C THR A 90 -3.25 -13.97 21.02
N PRO A 91 -4.27 -13.84 21.91
CA PRO A 91 -5.66 -14.19 21.61
C PRO A 91 -6.33 -13.26 20.56
N LEU A 92 -5.63 -12.23 20.08
CA LEU A 92 -6.17 -11.28 19.09
C LEU A 92 -6.30 -11.97 17.72
N GLU A 93 -7.51 -12.03 17.19
CA GLU A 93 -7.73 -12.65 15.89
C GLU A 93 -7.26 -11.76 14.74
N LEU A 94 -6.45 -12.37 13.86
CA LEU A 94 -6.03 -11.77 12.60
C LEU A 94 -6.71 -12.49 11.42
N ASP A 95 -6.89 -11.80 10.31
CA ASP A 95 -7.34 -12.44 9.07
C ASP A 95 -6.17 -13.13 8.34
N GLY A 96 -6.46 -13.83 7.23
CA GLY A 96 -5.45 -14.54 6.44
C GLY A 96 -4.38 -13.63 5.78
N LYS A 97 -4.51 -12.30 5.93
CA LYS A 97 -3.54 -11.29 5.46
C LYS A 97 -2.86 -10.55 6.60
N GLY A 98 -3.11 -10.95 7.84
CA GLY A 98 -2.54 -10.34 9.03
C GLY A 98 -3.28 -9.12 9.57
N TYR A 99 -4.43 -8.71 9.02
CA TYR A 99 -5.20 -7.59 9.56
C TYR A 99 -6.00 -8.00 10.79
N ILE A 100 -6.12 -7.09 11.78
CA ILE A 100 -6.93 -7.32 12.98
C ILE A 100 -8.41 -7.42 12.59
N LYS A 101 -9.05 -8.51 12.98
CA LYS A 101 -10.50 -8.68 12.81
C LYS A 101 -11.26 -7.83 13.82
N THR A 102 -12.22 -7.06 13.33
CA THR A 102 -13.19 -6.36 14.17
C THR A 102 -14.59 -6.81 13.84
N LYS A 103 -15.51 -6.64 14.78
CA LYS A 103 -16.94 -6.91 14.54
C LYS A 103 -17.46 -6.02 13.39
N PRO A 104 -18.52 -6.45 12.69
CA PRO A 104 -19.22 -5.59 11.74
C PRO A 104 -19.60 -4.25 12.40
N ASP A 105 -19.42 -3.15 11.68
CA ASP A 105 -19.78 -1.78 12.11
C ASP A 105 -19.29 -1.35 13.50
N SER A 106 -18.18 -1.96 13.97
CA SER A 106 -17.61 -1.74 15.29
C SER A 106 -16.06 -1.82 15.23
N CYS A 107 -15.42 -1.27 16.26
CA CYS A 107 -13.98 -1.38 16.49
C CYS A 107 -13.63 -2.49 17.52
N LEU A 108 -14.62 -3.21 18.04
CA LEU A 108 -14.42 -4.31 18.97
C LEU A 108 -13.66 -5.47 18.30
N THR A 109 -12.63 -5.97 18.97
CA THR A 109 -11.87 -7.13 18.53
C THR A 109 -12.39 -8.45 19.16
N SER A 110 -11.66 -9.55 18.95
CA SER A 110 -11.90 -10.85 19.63
C SER A 110 -11.57 -10.81 21.12
N VAL A 111 -10.79 -9.83 21.56
CA VAL A 111 -10.33 -9.70 22.95
C VAL A 111 -11.13 -8.62 23.67
N LYS A 112 -11.70 -8.96 24.83
CA LYS A 112 -12.47 -8.01 25.66
C LYS A 112 -11.61 -6.79 26.02
N ASN A 113 -12.20 -5.59 25.91
CA ASN A 113 -11.56 -4.30 26.18
C ASN A 113 -10.39 -3.95 25.23
N VAL A 114 -10.26 -4.64 24.11
CA VAL A 114 -9.30 -4.33 23.05
C VAL A 114 -10.06 -3.90 21.80
N TYR A 115 -9.73 -2.72 21.31
CA TYR A 115 -10.36 -2.10 20.14
C TYR A 115 -9.30 -1.89 19.06
N ALA A 116 -9.69 -1.98 17.80
CA ALA A 116 -8.82 -1.72 16.67
C ALA A 116 -9.51 -0.82 15.64
N CYS A 117 -8.79 0.17 15.14
CA CYS A 117 -9.28 1.09 14.12
C CYS A 117 -8.18 1.43 13.10
N GLY A 118 -8.57 2.01 11.98
CA GLY A 118 -7.67 2.43 10.91
C GLY A 118 -7.19 1.31 9.99
N ASP A 119 -6.09 1.57 9.30
CA ASP A 119 -5.55 0.70 8.24
C ASP A 119 -5.10 -0.68 8.73
N VAL A 120 -4.89 -0.87 10.02
CA VAL A 120 -4.51 -2.14 10.65
C VAL A 120 -5.66 -3.15 10.73
N THR A 121 -6.91 -2.70 10.59
CA THR A 121 -8.10 -3.56 10.67
C THR A 121 -8.40 -4.25 9.34
N ASN A 122 -9.22 -5.29 9.36
CA ASN A 122 -9.66 -6.03 8.17
C ASN A 122 -10.68 -5.31 7.29
N LYS A 123 -10.95 -4.01 7.52
CA LYS A 123 -11.89 -3.23 6.71
C LYS A 123 -11.34 -2.96 5.31
N LYS A 124 -12.23 -2.94 4.32
CA LYS A 124 -11.88 -2.81 2.90
C LYS A 124 -11.27 -1.44 2.55
N VAL A 125 -11.80 -0.38 3.14
CA VAL A 125 -11.37 0.99 2.84
C VAL A 125 -10.16 1.35 3.68
N LYS A 126 -9.09 1.82 3.02
CA LYS A 126 -7.82 2.23 3.61
C LYS A 126 -7.52 3.68 3.20
N GLN A 127 -8.27 4.60 3.81
CA GLN A 127 -8.17 6.05 3.57
C GLN A 127 -8.12 6.79 4.89
N ALA A 128 -7.36 7.90 4.95
CA ALA A 128 -7.17 8.68 6.17
C ALA A 128 -8.50 9.13 6.81
N VAL A 129 -9.45 9.60 5.99
CA VAL A 129 -10.77 10.02 6.47
C VAL A 129 -11.55 8.86 7.09
N PHE A 130 -11.45 7.65 6.51
CA PHE A 130 -12.09 6.46 7.05
C PHE A 130 -11.44 6.02 8.36
N ALA A 131 -10.11 6.05 8.43
CA ALA A 131 -9.35 5.75 9.65
C ALA A 131 -9.70 6.73 10.79
N ALA A 132 -9.86 8.02 10.49
CA ALA A 132 -10.29 9.03 11.46
C ALA A 132 -11.70 8.74 11.98
N GLY A 133 -12.65 8.41 11.10
CA GLY A 133 -14.01 8.00 11.49
C GLY A 133 -14.02 6.75 12.38
N GLN A 134 -13.22 5.76 12.06
CA GLN A 134 -13.06 4.57 12.92
C GLN A 134 -12.45 4.93 14.29
N GLY A 135 -11.49 5.87 14.35
CA GLY A 135 -10.93 6.36 15.61
C GLY A 135 -12.00 7.02 16.50
N CYS A 136 -12.89 7.81 15.91
CA CYS A 136 -14.04 8.39 16.59
C CYS A 136 -14.98 7.29 17.12
N LEU A 137 -15.34 6.31 16.29
CA LEU A 137 -16.18 5.18 16.70
C LEU A 137 -15.55 4.40 17.86
N ALA A 138 -14.26 4.09 17.78
CA ALA A 138 -13.56 3.39 18.85
C ALA A 138 -13.62 4.16 20.18
N ALA A 139 -13.44 5.49 20.14
CA ALA A 139 -13.51 6.33 21.35
C ALA A 139 -14.90 6.30 22.00
N ILE A 140 -15.96 6.35 21.17
CA ILE A 140 -17.36 6.27 21.65
C ILE A 140 -17.62 4.90 22.28
N GLU A 141 -17.27 3.80 21.60
CA GLU A 141 -17.45 2.44 22.10
C GLU A 141 -16.69 2.20 23.42
N ILE A 142 -15.49 2.76 23.57
CA ILE A 142 -14.72 2.69 24.81
C ILE A 142 -15.46 3.45 25.91
N GLN A 143 -15.91 4.67 25.65
CA GLN A 143 -16.67 5.48 26.62
C GLN A 143 -17.92 4.75 27.09
N GLU A 144 -18.70 4.18 26.18
CA GLU A 144 -19.90 3.41 26.51
C GLU A 144 -19.60 2.17 27.36
N SER A 145 -18.42 1.57 27.20
CA SER A 145 -18.03 0.38 27.96
C SER A 145 -17.78 0.65 29.44
N PHE A 146 -17.50 1.90 29.82
CA PHE A 146 -17.35 2.31 31.24
C PHE A 146 -18.68 2.54 31.97
N HIS A 147 -19.78 2.65 31.23
CA HIS A 147 -21.10 2.88 31.79
C HIS A 147 -21.98 1.61 31.85
N LYS A 148 -21.40 0.47 31.52
CA LYS A 148 -22.02 -0.87 31.64
C LYS A 148 -21.40 -1.65 32.80
#